data_572a4a4047303b8eb0b86b474e49c7b2
#
_entry.id   572a4a4047303b8eb0b86b474e49c7b2
#
_cell.length_a   1.000
_cell.length_b   1.000
_cell.length_c   1.000
_cell.angle_alpha   90.00
_cell.angle_beta   90.00
_cell.angle_gamma   90.00
#
_symmetry.space_group_name_H-M   'P 1'
#
loop_
_entity.id
_entity.type
_entity.pdbx_description
1 polymer ?
#
loop_
_entity_poly.entity_id
_entity_poly.type
_entity_poly.pdbx_seq_one_letter_code
_entity_poly.pdbx_strand_id
1 'polypeptide(L)'
;MKTPHSLIPEQKENIKHGEVYFPIQKYITNLTKEAPVITMHWHEEAELTLITKGSCVYQIDLIEYEASTGDILFIPPLLLHSIILKSSQDFCSETYVFHMNLLGGNTADICSTRYLTPMVNHELSLPCLITADHPAYDSLCKSFAQLASLYDTRMFGYELAIKSYLLQTLFLLLQYSSTRFST
;
A
#
# COMPACT_ATOMS: atom_id res chain seq x y z
N MET A 1 -17.75 -11.05 9.90
CA MET A 1 -17.48 -10.25 8.70
C MET A 1 -17.65 -8.78 9.09
N LYS A 2 -16.57 -7.99 9.14
CA LYS A 2 -16.70 -6.53 9.21
C LYS A 2 -17.05 -6.07 7.80
N THR A 3 -18.28 -5.57 7.60
CA THR A 3 -18.62 -4.84 6.38
C THR A 3 -17.71 -3.62 6.31
N PRO A 4 -17.04 -3.35 5.16
CA PRO A 4 -16.34 -2.10 4.98
C PRO A 4 -17.31 -0.95 5.27
N HIS A 5 -16.82 0.08 5.95
CA HIS A 5 -17.61 1.29 6.16
C HIS A 5 -18.09 1.77 4.79
N SER A 6 -19.36 2.20 4.69
CA SER A 6 -19.93 2.62 3.42
C SER A 6 -19.06 3.72 2.82
N LEU A 7 -18.41 3.42 1.68
CA LEU A 7 -17.61 4.39 0.94
C LEU A 7 -18.50 5.57 0.55
N ILE A 8 -18.07 6.76 0.90
CA ILE A 8 -18.77 8.00 0.56
C ILE A 8 -18.25 8.43 -0.82
N PRO A 9 -19.12 8.51 -1.86
CA PRO A 9 -18.67 8.83 -3.22
C PRO A 9 -17.88 10.14 -3.32
N GLU A 10 -18.23 11.14 -2.52
CA GLU A 10 -17.57 12.45 -2.49
C GLU A 10 -16.13 12.40 -1.97
N GLN A 11 -15.75 11.31 -1.29
CA GLN A 11 -14.38 11.07 -0.81
C GLN A 11 -13.57 10.21 -1.77
N LYS A 12 -14.14 9.79 -2.92
CA LYS A 12 -13.37 9.09 -3.95
C LYS A 12 -12.37 10.04 -4.55
N GLU A 13 -11.09 9.63 -4.54
CA GLU A 13 -10.06 10.35 -5.29
C GLU A 13 -10.28 10.18 -6.80
N ASN A 14 -10.25 11.29 -7.54
CA ASN A 14 -10.43 11.29 -9.00
C ASN A 14 -9.11 11.41 -9.76
N ILE A 15 -8.02 10.88 -9.20
CA ILE A 15 -6.70 10.85 -9.83
C ILE A 15 -6.52 9.49 -10.50
N LYS A 16 -5.96 9.48 -11.69
CA LYS A 16 -5.55 8.26 -12.36
C LYS A 16 -4.09 7.96 -12.03
N HIS A 17 -3.83 6.81 -11.43
CA HIS A 17 -2.50 6.37 -11.04
C HIS A 17 -1.86 5.50 -12.11
N GLY A 18 -0.76 5.98 -12.70
CA GLY A 18 0.00 5.28 -13.73
C GLY A 18 -0.68 5.22 -15.10
N GLU A 19 -0.20 4.31 -15.93
CA GLU A 19 -0.65 4.14 -17.31
C GLU A 19 -1.67 2.99 -17.42
N VAL A 20 -2.44 2.95 -18.54
CA VAL A 20 -3.48 1.93 -18.75
C VAL A 20 -2.92 0.50 -18.68
N TYR A 21 -1.74 0.28 -19.25
CA TYR A 21 -1.10 -1.04 -19.31
C TYR A 21 -0.10 -1.28 -18.18
N PHE A 22 0.24 -0.22 -17.44
CA PHE A 22 1.13 -0.28 -16.29
C PHE A 22 0.61 0.64 -15.17
N PRO A 23 -0.48 0.24 -14.51
CA PRO A 23 -1.19 1.06 -13.53
C PRO A 23 -0.49 1.07 -12.17
N ILE A 24 0.66 1.73 -12.12
CA ILE A 24 1.44 2.02 -10.91
C ILE A 24 2.04 3.42 -11.02
N GLN A 25 2.01 4.16 -9.92
CA GLN A 25 2.57 5.50 -9.81
C GLN A 25 3.33 5.66 -8.50
N LYS A 26 4.54 6.25 -8.59
CA LYS A 26 5.33 6.65 -7.43
C LYS A 26 4.95 8.06 -7.01
N TYR A 27 4.79 8.25 -5.71
CA TYR A 27 4.57 9.55 -5.06
C TYR A 27 5.60 9.78 -3.97
N ILE A 28 6.05 11.03 -3.85
CA ILE A 28 6.80 11.53 -2.70
C ILE A 28 5.89 12.50 -1.96
N THR A 29 5.46 12.10 -0.78
CA THR A 29 4.62 12.93 0.07
C THR A 29 5.49 13.71 1.05
N ASN A 30 5.28 15.02 1.10
CA ASN A 30 5.93 15.90 2.06
C ASN A 30 4.84 16.64 2.85
N LEU A 31 4.77 16.40 4.16
CA LEU A 31 3.92 17.18 5.06
C LEU A 31 4.78 18.11 5.90
N THR A 32 4.32 19.33 6.01
CA THR A 32 4.94 20.39 6.81
C THR A 32 3.92 20.97 7.79
N LYS A 33 4.37 21.83 8.68
CA LYS A 33 3.47 22.52 9.61
C LYS A 33 2.40 23.35 8.88
N GLU A 34 2.70 23.87 7.70
CA GLU A 34 1.80 24.69 6.87
C GLU A 34 0.80 23.81 6.08
N ALA A 35 1.18 22.58 5.76
CA ALA A 35 0.35 21.58 5.05
C ALA A 35 0.41 20.24 5.79
N PRO A 36 -0.24 20.12 6.95
CA PRO A 36 -0.04 18.97 7.85
C PRO A 36 -0.93 17.78 7.56
N VAL A 37 -1.78 17.82 6.54
CA VAL A 37 -2.84 16.82 6.35
C VAL A 37 -2.98 16.39 4.90
N ILE A 38 -3.07 15.07 4.68
CA ILE A 38 -3.77 14.50 3.52
C ILE A 38 -5.18 14.14 3.98
N THR A 39 -6.15 14.75 3.36
CA THR A 39 -7.56 14.59 3.74
C THR A 39 -8.06 13.16 3.51
N MET A 40 -9.08 12.78 4.25
CA MET A 40 -9.72 11.47 4.16
C MET A 40 -10.23 11.21 2.75
N HIS A 41 -9.76 10.13 2.13
CA HIS A 41 -10.12 9.72 0.76
C HIS A 41 -10.02 8.20 0.60
N TRP A 42 -10.49 7.69 -0.53
CA TRP A 42 -10.35 6.30 -0.95
C TRP A 42 -10.20 6.20 -2.48
N HIS A 43 -9.57 5.14 -2.95
CA HIS A 43 -9.37 4.82 -4.38
C HIS A 43 -9.35 3.30 -4.60
N GLU A 44 -9.33 2.87 -5.87
CA GLU A 44 -9.39 1.46 -6.26
C GLU A 44 -8.03 0.76 -6.25
N GLU A 45 -6.97 1.50 -5.99
CA GLU A 45 -5.59 1.02 -5.95
C GLU A 45 -5.20 0.61 -4.53
N ALA A 46 -4.16 -0.21 -4.43
CA ALA A 46 -3.42 -0.45 -3.20
C ALA A 46 -2.24 0.52 -3.08
N GLU A 47 -1.82 0.78 -1.85
CA GLU A 47 -0.62 1.57 -1.56
C GLU A 47 0.43 0.75 -0.82
N LEU A 48 1.68 0.91 -1.22
CA LEU A 48 2.85 0.44 -0.50
C LEU A 48 3.75 1.65 -0.21
N THR A 49 3.87 2.00 1.07
CA THR A 49 4.52 3.23 1.52
C THR A 49 5.70 2.92 2.44
N LEU A 50 6.82 3.60 2.24
CA LEU A 50 7.94 3.66 3.20
C LEU A 50 8.03 5.08 3.76
N ILE A 51 8.08 5.22 5.09
CA ILE A 51 8.35 6.49 5.73
C ILE A 51 9.84 6.75 5.72
N THR A 52 10.27 7.81 5.04
CA THR A 52 11.67 8.17 4.86
C THR A 52 12.15 9.22 5.87
N LYS A 53 11.21 10.01 6.45
CA LYS A 53 11.55 11.04 7.43
C LYS A 53 10.34 11.37 8.33
N GLY A 54 10.61 11.56 9.62
CA GLY A 54 9.62 12.07 10.58
C GLY A 54 8.64 11.03 11.07
N SER A 55 7.51 11.50 11.58
CA SER A 55 6.42 10.66 12.09
C SER A 55 5.07 11.32 11.82
N CYS A 56 4.04 10.50 11.66
CA CYS A 56 2.68 10.95 11.42
C CYS A 56 1.69 9.92 11.97
N VAL A 57 0.41 10.25 11.90
CA VAL A 57 -0.67 9.29 12.14
C VAL A 57 -1.39 9.04 10.81
N TYR A 58 -1.39 7.78 10.39
CA TYR A 58 -2.29 7.27 9.38
C TYR A 58 -3.60 6.87 10.03
N GLN A 59 -4.70 7.30 9.47
CA GLN A 59 -6.00 6.75 9.80
C GLN A 59 -6.46 5.87 8.63
N ILE A 60 -6.62 4.57 8.86
CA ILE A 60 -7.01 3.58 7.85
C ILE A 60 -8.22 2.84 8.39
N ASP A 61 -9.34 2.85 7.65
CA ASP A 61 -10.63 2.26 8.06
C ASP A 61 -11.00 2.62 9.51
N LEU A 62 -10.86 3.90 9.86
CA LEU A 62 -11.11 4.50 11.19
C LEU A 62 -10.17 4.02 12.31
N ILE A 63 -9.12 3.26 12.01
CA ILE A 63 -8.09 2.85 12.96
C ILE A 63 -6.89 3.78 12.80
N GLU A 64 -6.40 4.32 13.90
CA GLU A 64 -5.18 5.14 13.91
C GLU A 64 -3.93 4.27 14.04
N TYR A 65 -2.93 4.56 13.20
CA TYR A 65 -1.61 3.95 13.20
C TYR A 65 -0.56 5.06 13.36
N GLU A 66 0.14 5.06 14.48
CA GLU A 66 1.32 5.91 14.64
C GLU A 66 2.49 5.30 13.87
N ALA A 67 3.00 6.06 12.91
CA ALA A 67 4.02 5.59 11.99
C ALA A 67 5.20 6.56 11.95
N SER A 68 6.41 6.04 11.82
CA SER A 68 7.66 6.79 11.91
C SER A 68 8.68 6.34 10.87
N THR A 69 9.78 7.08 10.76
CA THR A 69 10.88 6.77 9.84
C THR A 69 11.30 5.30 9.91
N GLY A 70 11.30 4.63 8.77
CA GLY A 70 11.61 3.22 8.59
C GLY A 70 10.38 2.32 8.52
N ASP A 71 9.23 2.74 9.04
CA ASP A 71 8.02 1.93 8.99
C ASP A 71 7.49 1.83 7.55
N ILE A 72 6.91 0.66 7.24
CA ILE A 72 6.24 0.38 5.97
C ILE A 72 4.75 0.30 6.22
N LEU A 73 3.96 0.91 5.34
CA LEU A 73 2.51 0.76 5.33
C LEU A 73 2.06 0.04 4.06
N PHE A 74 1.04 -0.80 4.22
CA PHE A 74 0.28 -1.37 3.12
C PHE A 74 -1.20 -1.04 3.31
N ILE A 75 -1.76 -0.29 2.38
CA ILE A 75 -3.19 0.06 2.37
C ILE A 75 -3.85 -0.74 1.25
N PRO A 76 -4.73 -1.69 1.57
CA PRO A 76 -5.52 -2.40 0.58
C PRO A 76 -6.43 -1.45 -0.23
N PRO A 77 -6.83 -1.83 -1.45
CA PRO A 77 -7.78 -1.07 -2.25
C PRO A 77 -9.07 -0.76 -1.49
N LEU A 78 -9.75 0.33 -1.85
CA LEU A 78 -11.07 0.69 -1.33
C LEU A 78 -11.13 0.93 0.19
N LEU A 79 -10.02 1.15 0.86
CA LEU A 79 -10.01 1.57 2.26
C LEU A 79 -9.94 3.08 2.37
N LEU A 80 -10.81 3.62 3.22
CA LEU A 80 -10.82 5.04 3.56
C LEU A 80 -9.57 5.35 4.40
N HIS A 81 -8.77 6.33 3.99
CA HIS A 81 -7.54 6.67 4.69
C HIS A 81 -7.19 8.16 4.62
N SER A 82 -6.38 8.58 5.58
CA SER A 82 -5.84 9.94 5.70
C SER A 82 -4.50 9.93 6.41
N ILE A 83 -3.73 11.04 6.30
CA ILE A 83 -2.46 11.23 7.00
C ILE A 83 -2.53 12.55 7.75
N ILE A 84 -2.12 12.55 9.01
CA ILE A 84 -2.11 13.73 9.86
C ILE A 84 -0.74 13.86 10.51
N LEU A 85 -0.07 15.00 10.27
CA LEU A 85 1.16 15.36 10.95
C LEU A 85 0.83 15.87 12.35
N LYS A 86 1.25 15.12 13.39
CA LYS A 86 1.03 15.53 14.80
C LYS A 86 2.25 16.24 15.42
N SER A 87 3.38 16.25 14.74
CA SER A 87 4.63 16.85 15.22
C SER A 87 4.93 18.18 14.53
N SER A 88 5.85 18.95 15.09
CA SER A 88 6.40 20.15 14.42
C SER A 88 7.51 19.82 13.42
N GLN A 89 7.90 18.56 13.31
CA GLN A 89 8.92 18.10 12.36
C GLN A 89 8.26 17.73 11.05
N ASP A 90 8.94 18.04 9.94
CA ASP A 90 8.51 17.61 8.61
C ASP A 90 8.44 16.09 8.49
N PHE A 91 7.49 15.65 7.72
CA PHE A 91 7.31 14.24 7.36
C PHE A 91 7.56 14.05 5.87
N CYS A 92 8.19 12.94 5.53
CA CYS A 92 8.35 12.52 4.13
C CYS A 92 8.12 11.01 4.01
N SER A 93 7.40 10.62 2.95
CA SER A 93 7.24 9.21 2.57
C SER A 93 7.37 9.01 1.07
N GLU A 94 7.75 7.79 0.69
CA GLU A 94 7.73 7.28 -0.68
C GLU A 94 6.63 6.24 -0.80
N THR A 95 5.69 6.44 -1.73
CA THR A 95 4.50 5.59 -1.91
C THR A 95 4.39 5.11 -3.34
N TYR A 96 4.11 3.81 -3.51
CA TYR A 96 3.69 3.21 -4.77
C TYR A 96 2.21 2.91 -4.70
N VAL A 97 1.43 3.65 -5.50
CA VAL A 97 -0.01 3.45 -5.69
C VAL A 97 -0.18 2.58 -6.92
N PHE A 98 -0.80 1.41 -6.79
CA PHE A 98 -0.92 0.46 -7.90
C PHE A 98 -2.27 -0.27 -7.91
N HIS A 99 -2.82 -0.43 -9.10
CA HIS A 99 -4.06 -1.19 -9.26
C HIS A 99 -3.78 -2.70 -9.22
N MET A 100 -4.61 -3.47 -8.50
CA MET A 100 -4.39 -4.90 -8.30
C MET A 100 -4.42 -5.73 -9.60
N ASN A 101 -5.03 -5.23 -10.68
CA ASN A 101 -4.98 -5.84 -12.01
C ASN A 101 -3.55 -5.88 -12.60
N LEU A 102 -2.62 -5.06 -12.10
CA LEU A 102 -1.21 -5.17 -12.44
C LEU A 102 -0.66 -6.55 -12.07
N LEU A 103 -1.13 -7.14 -10.97
CA LEU A 103 -0.62 -8.38 -10.40
C LEU A 103 -1.33 -9.63 -10.95
N GLY A 104 -2.64 -9.52 -11.23
CA GLY A 104 -3.45 -10.60 -11.79
C GLY A 104 -3.57 -10.49 -13.32
N GLY A 105 -3.59 -11.64 -14.01
CA GLY A 105 -3.93 -11.67 -15.44
C GLY A 105 -5.44 -11.56 -15.68
N ASN A 106 -5.84 -11.33 -16.95
CA ASN A 106 -7.25 -11.31 -17.36
C ASN A 106 -7.93 -12.69 -17.33
N THR A 107 -7.16 -13.74 -17.08
CA THR A 107 -7.67 -15.12 -16.92
C THR A 107 -7.62 -15.49 -15.44
N ALA A 108 -8.69 -16.11 -14.95
CA ALA A 108 -8.73 -16.62 -13.58
C ALA A 108 -7.66 -17.69 -13.37
N ASP A 109 -6.68 -17.37 -12.55
CA ASP A 109 -5.67 -18.30 -12.05
C ASP A 109 -5.81 -18.48 -10.54
N ILE A 110 -5.03 -19.40 -9.96
CA ILE A 110 -5.08 -19.70 -8.53
C ILE A 110 -4.68 -18.49 -7.67
N CYS A 111 -3.73 -17.65 -8.13
CA CYS A 111 -3.30 -16.46 -7.39
C CYS A 111 -4.42 -15.42 -7.37
N SER A 112 -5.04 -15.17 -8.52
CA SER A 112 -6.16 -14.22 -8.64
C SER A 112 -7.36 -14.65 -7.79
N THR A 113 -7.78 -15.92 -7.91
CA THR A 113 -9.00 -16.40 -7.24
C THR A 113 -8.83 -16.61 -5.74
N ARG A 114 -7.66 -17.10 -5.30
CA ARG A 114 -7.42 -17.46 -3.90
C ARG A 114 -6.86 -16.35 -3.04
N TYR A 115 -6.17 -15.38 -3.65
CA TYR A 115 -5.46 -14.34 -2.91
C TYR A 115 -5.83 -12.91 -3.32
N LEU A 116 -5.67 -12.55 -4.62
CA LEU A 116 -5.82 -11.15 -5.03
C LEU A 116 -7.28 -10.67 -4.94
N THR A 117 -8.22 -11.44 -5.45
CA THR A 117 -9.66 -11.11 -5.36
C THR A 117 -10.15 -11.03 -3.90
N PRO A 118 -9.84 -12.02 -3.01
CA PRO A 118 -10.17 -11.91 -1.60
C PRO A 118 -9.53 -10.72 -0.87
N MET A 119 -8.32 -10.27 -1.27
CA MET A 119 -7.73 -9.04 -0.73
C MET A 119 -8.54 -7.81 -1.13
N VAL A 120 -8.90 -7.68 -2.40
CA VAL A 120 -9.73 -6.58 -2.90
C VAL A 120 -11.10 -6.55 -2.22
N ASN A 121 -11.67 -7.71 -1.96
CA ASN A 121 -12.97 -7.85 -1.28
C ASN A 121 -12.88 -7.75 0.24
N HIS A 122 -11.70 -7.48 0.81
CA HIS A 122 -11.46 -7.44 2.27
C HIS A 122 -11.82 -8.73 3.01
N GLU A 123 -11.80 -9.87 2.32
CA GLU A 123 -11.98 -11.21 2.89
C GLU A 123 -10.68 -11.70 3.56
N LEU A 124 -9.53 -11.15 3.13
CA LEU A 124 -8.20 -11.34 3.72
C LEU A 124 -7.75 -10.06 4.40
N SER A 125 -7.45 -10.15 5.70
CA SER A 125 -6.90 -9.03 6.46
C SER A 125 -5.38 -9.10 6.46
N LEU A 126 -4.72 -8.10 5.88
CA LEU A 126 -3.28 -7.92 5.91
C LEU A 126 -2.89 -6.87 6.96
N PRO A 127 -1.66 -6.96 7.52
CA PRO A 127 -1.17 -5.89 8.39
C PRO A 127 -1.01 -4.58 7.60
N CYS A 128 -1.61 -3.49 8.11
CA CYS A 128 -1.49 -2.17 7.48
C CYS A 128 -0.20 -1.45 7.88
N LEU A 129 0.30 -1.67 9.09
CA LEU A 129 1.57 -1.08 9.57
C LEU A 129 2.57 -2.19 9.86
N ILE A 130 3.77 -2.05 9.33
CA ILE A 130 4.90 -2.97 9.48
C ILE A 130 6.07 -2.18 10.09
N THR A 131 6.34 -2.45 11.35
CA THR A 131 7.46 -1.87 12.11
C THR A 131 8.66 -2.79 12.13
N ALA A 132 9.79 -2.33 12.65
CA ALA A 132 11.03 -3.13 12.75
C ALA A 132 10.88 -4.45 13.53
N ASP A 133 9.88 -4.54 14.43
CA ASP A 133 9.60 -5.77 15.18
C ASP A 133 8.82 -6.82 14.37
N HIS A 134 8.31 -6.46 13.19
CA HIS A 134 7.56 -7.39 12.35
C HIS A 134 8.49 -8.43 11.72
N PRO A 135 8.18 -9.74 11.80
CA PRO A 135 9.09 -10.80 11.32
C PRO A 135 9.45 -10.72 9.82
N ALA A 136 8.61 -10.11 8.99
CA ALA A 136 8.89 -9.90 7.57
C ALA A 136 9.57 -8.57 7.27
N TYR A 137 9.87 -7.72 8.25
CA TYR A 137 10.33 -6.35 8.06
C TYR A 137 11.55 -6.24 7.15
N ASP A 138 12.62 -6.94 7.46
CA ASP A 138 13.87 -6.88 6.66
C ASP A 138 13.66 -7.31 5.20
N SER A 139 12.81 -8.32 4.99
CA SER A 139 12.48 -8.82 3.65
C SER A 139 11.62 -7.83 2.88
N LEU A 140 10.69 -7.16 3.56
CA LEU A 140 9.85 -6.10 2.98
C LEU A 140 10.67 -4.86 2.65
N CYS A 141 11.60 -4.43 3.51
CA CYS A 141 12.54 -3.34 3.23
C CYS A 141 13.38 -3.62 1.98
N LYS A 142 13.91 -4.85 1.84
CA LYS A 142 14.65 -5.26 0.65
C LYS A 142 13.79 -5.24 -0.61
N SER A 143 12.56 -5.77 -0.53
CA SER A 143 11.63 -5.74 -1.67
C SER A 143 11.28 -4.31 -2.07
N PHE A 144 11.02 -3.43 -1.11
CA PHE A 144 10.75 -2.02 -1.36
C PHE A 144 11.94 -1.32 -2.03
N ALA A 145 13.16 -1.51 -1.52
CA ALA A 145 14.36 -0.90 -2.10
C ALA A 145 14.61 -1.36 -3.55
N GLN A 146 14.38 -2.63 -3.85
CA GLN A 146 14.50 -3.16 -5.22
C GLN A 146 13.41 -2.58 -6.14
N LEU A 147 12.18 -2.52 -5.67
CA LEU A 147 11.08 -1.89 -6.42
C LEU A 147 11.39 -0.43 -6.72
N ALA A 148 11.88 0.33 -5.74
CA ALA A 148 12.26 1.73 -5.89
C ALA A 148 13.37 1.92 -6.94
N SER A 149 14.43 1.14 -6.83
CA SER A 149 15.55 1.18 -7.79
C SER A 149 15.10 0.87 -9.22
N LEU A 150 14.26 -0.15 -9.40
CA LEU A 150 13.73 -0.54 -10.72
C LEU A 150 12.81 0.51 -11.30
N TYR A 151 11.94 1.10 -10.48
CA TYR A 151 11.02 2.14 -10.92
C TYR A 151 11.76 3.39 -11.41
N ASP A 152 12.87 3.76 -10.76
CA ASP A 152 13.66 4.93 -11.11
C ASP A 152 14.58 4.68 -12.32
N THR A 153 15.17 3.47 -12.44
CA THR A 153 16.13 3.15 -13.52
C THR A 153 15.47 2.73 -14.84
N ARG A 154 14.29 2.14 -14.77
CA ARG A 154 13.48 1.70 -15.94
C ARG A 154 14.27 0.90 -16.98
N MET A 155 15.13 -0.01 -16.52
CA MET A 155 15.85 -0.90 -17.43
C MET A 155 14.88 -1.84 -18.18
N PHE A 156 15.30 -2.38 -19.32
CA PHE A 156 14.46 -3.29 -20.11
C PHE A 156 13.89 -4.44 -19.25
N GLY A 157 12.57 -4.59 -19.24
CA GLY A 157 11.86 -5.60 -18.44
C GLY A 157 11.61 -5.20 -16.97
N TYR A 158 11.82 -3.92 -16.60
CA TYR A 158 11.59 -3.44 -15.23
C TYR A 158 10.14 -3.67 -14.76
N GLU A 159 9.16 -3.65 -15.66
CA GLU A 159 7.76 -3.91 -15.35
C GLU A 159 7.54 -5.34 -14.81
N LEU A 160 8.22 -6.33 -15.38
CA LEU A 160 8.20 -7.71 -14.89
C LEU A 160 8.79 -7.82 -13.49
N ALA A 161 9.92 -7.14 -13.26
CA ALA A 161 10.60 -7.14 -11.99
C ALA A 161 9.77 -6.42 -10.92
N ILE A 162 9.18 -5.25 -11.21
CA ILE A 162 8.28 -4.53 -10.31
C ILE A 162 7.10 -5.43 -9.91
N LYS A 163 6.44 -6.06 -10.88
CA LYS A 163 5.35 -6.99 -10.62
C LYS A 163 5.79 -8.13 -9.69
N SER A 164 6.98 -8.68 -9.88
CA SER A 164 7.50 -9.76 -9.05
C SER A 164 7.73 -9.30 -7.60
N TYR A 165 8.29 -8.12 -7.37
CA TYR A 165 8.50 -7.57 -6.02
C TYR A 165 7.20 -7.21 -5.30
N LEU A 166 6.19 -6.71 -6.02
CA LEU A 166 4.86 -6.49 -5.47
C LEU A 166 4.20 -7.81 -5.06
N LEU A 167 4.27 -8.86 -5.90
CA LEU A 167 3.78 -10.20 -5.56
C LEU A 167 4.53 -10.80 -4.36
N GLN A 168 5.85 -10.61 -4.29
CA GLN A 168 6.64 -11.03 -3.13
C GLN A 168 6.23 -10.28 -1.86
N THR A 169 5.98 -8.98 -1.95
CA THR A 169 5.48 -8.17 -0.84
C THR A 169 4.15 -8.73 -0.33
N LEU A 170 3.18 -8.97 -1.21
CA LEU A 170 1.90 -9.57 -0.81
C LEU A 170 2.07 -10.96 -0.20
N PHE A 171 2.94 -11.80 -0.76
CA PHE A 171 3.26 -13.11 -0.18
C PHE A 171 3.79 -12.97 1.25
N LEU A 172 4.74 -12.06 1.51
CA LEU A 172 5.30 -11.83 2.84
C LEU A 172 4.22 -11.34 3.83
N LEU A 173 3.36 -10.43 3.42
CA LEU A 173 2.25 -9.94 4.26
C LEU A 173 1.23 -11.05 4.57
N LEU A 174 0.93 -11.91 3.60
CA LEU A 174 0.03 -13.05 3.78
C LEU A 174 0.51 -14.07 4.81
N GLN A 175 1.82 -14.26 4.97
CA GLN A 175 2.37 -15.20 5.97
C GLN A 175 1.99 -14.79 7.41
N TYR A 176 1.68 -13.50 7.62
CA TYR A 176 1.35 -12.91 8.91
C TYR A 176 -0.08 -12.36 8.96
N SER A 177 -0.92 -12.73 7.98
CA SER A 177 -2.34 -12.36 8.01
C SER A 177 -3.06 -13.10 9.14
N SER A 178 -4.03 -12.43 9.76
CA SER A 178 -4.86 -13.02 10.82
C SER A 178 -5.85 -14.05 10.31
N THR A 179 -6.11 -14.08 9.01
CA THR A 179 -7.04 -15.01 8.35
C THR A 179 -6.25 -16.09 7.62
N ARG A 180 -6.04 -17.24 8.26
CA ARG A 180 -5.53 -18.43 7.56
C ARG A 180 -6.72 -19.16 6.97
N PHE A 181 -6.69 -19.45 5.66
CA PHE A 181 -7.63 -20.40 5.08
C PHE A 181 -7.45 -21.74 5.79
N SER A 182 -8.55 -22.28 6.35
CA SER A 182 -8.62 -23.70 6.66
C SER A 182 -8.52 -24.44 5.33
N THR A 183 -7.43 -25.18 5.14
CA THR A 183 -7.22 -26.10 3.99
C THR A 183 -8.26 -27.20 3.97
#